data_b1869527ace0a166c8cb19d7f60610ca
#
_entry.id   b1869527ace0a166c8cb19d7f60610ca
#
_cell.length_a   1.000
_cell.length_b   1.000
_cell.length_c   1.000
_cell.angle_alpha   90.00
_cell.angle_beta   90.00
_cell.angle_gamma   90.00
#
_symmetry.space_group_name_H-M   'P 1'
#
loop_
_entity.id
_entity.type
_entity.pdbx_description
1 polymer ?
#
loop_
_entity_poly.entity_id
_entity_poly.type
_entity_poly.pdbx_seq_one_letter_code
_entity_poly.pdbx_strand_id
1 'polypeptide(L)'
;MCFTPNSTTALNTAINGVVRPGDRVVTTVLEHNSVLRPLNRLAAERDVTVEHAGCDANGALDYDELERLVTPGTRAVVVTHASNVTGNAVDIARVAAMAHAVGALVIVDASQSAGTAHIDMQAMGLDVVCFTGTRGSWVRRGPVA
;
A
#
# COMPACT_ATOMS: atom_id res chain seq x y z
N MET A 1 7.65 -1.56 -15.41
CA MET A 1 8.39 -1.24 -14.17
C MET A 1 8.91 0.18 -14.27
N CYS A 2 8.79 0.99 -13.19
CA CYS A 2 9.26 2.36 -13.14
C CYS A 2 10.30 2.49 -12.02
N PHE A 3 11.44 3.15 -12.30
CA PHE A 3 12.49 3.36 -11.31
C PHE A 3 12.36 4.72 -10.66
N THR A 4 12.47 4.76 -9.34
CA THR A 4 12.44 5.98 -8.52
C THR A 4 13.62 5.97 -7.55
N PRO A 5 14.02 7.12 -6.98
CA PRO A 5 15.15 7.19 -6.04
C PRO A 5 14.97 6.33 -4.78
N ASN A 6 13.72 6.11 -4.35
CA ASN A 6 13.36 5.32 -3.16
C ASN A 6 11.87 4.96 -3.17
N SER A 7 11.45 4.06 -2.24
CA SER A 7 10.05 3.65 -2.11
C SER A 7 9.11 4.78 -1.73
N THR A 8 9.56 5.76 -0.96
CA THR A 8 8.74 6.94 -0.61
C THR A 8 8.34 7.72 -1.87
N THR A 9 9.28 7.94 -2.79
CA THR A 9 8.99 8.58 -4.08
C THR A 9 8.06 7.72 -4.92
N ALA A 10 8.28 6.40 -4.96
CA ALA A 10 7.41 5.47 -5.69
C ALA A 10 5.96 5.54 -5.18
N LEU A 11 5.76 5.43 -3.86
CA LEU A 11 4.44 5.53 -3.21
C LEU A 11 3.77 6.87 -3.47
N ASN A 12 4.51 7.98 -3.31
CA ASN A 12 3.97 9.31 -3.61
C ASN A 12 3.55 9.44 -5.07
N THR A 13 4.35 8.92 -6.01
CA THR A 13 4.02 8.94 -7.43
C THR A 13 2.77 8.10 -7.72
N ALA A 14 2.69 6.89 -7.16
CA ALA A 14 1.55 6.00 -7.35
C ALA A 14 0.26 6.61 -6.78
N ILE A 15 0.29 7.04 -5.51
CA ILE A 15 -0.87 7.62 -4.82
C ILE A 15 -1.37 8.87 -5.55
N ASN A 16 -0.48 9.84 -5.87
CA ASN A 16 -0.88 11.06 -6.57
C ASN A 16 -1.30 10.81 -8.03
N GLY A 17 -0.81 9.75 -8.66
CA GLY A 17 -1.19 9.36 -10.02
C GLY A 17 -2.55 8.69 -10.12
N VAL A 18 -2.95 7.97 -9.07
CA VAL A 18 -4.21 7.21 -9.01
C VAL A 18 -5.35 8.04 -8.42
N VAL A 19 -5.08 8.77 -7.33
CA VAL A 19 -6.10 9.48 -6.55
C VAL A 19 -6.36 10.88 -7.12
N ARG A 20 -7.64 11.18 -7.32
CA ARG A 20 -8.13 12.46 -7.87
C ARG A 20 -8.87 13.25 -6.78
N PRO A 21 -9.08 14.57 -6.97
CA PRO A 21 -9.92 15.36 -6.08
C PRO A 21 -11.32 14.76 -5.93
N GLY A 22 -11.80 14.69 -4.69
CA GLY A 22 -13.11 14.11 -4.34
C GLY A 22 -13.15 12.58 -4.25
N ASP A 23 -12.04 11.89 -4.53
CA ASP A 23 -11.98 10.43 -4.42
C ASP A 23 -12.03 9.95 -2.96
N ARG A 24 -12.43 8.70 -2.79
CA ARG A 24 -12.38 7.97 -1.52
C ARG A 24 -11.27 6.92 -1.57
N VAL A 25 -10.42 6.92 -0.54
CA VAL A 25 -9.31 5.98 -0.38
C VAL A 25 -9.45 5.28 0.96
N VAL A 26 -9.26 3.96 0.97
CA VAL A 26 -9.18 3.17 2.19
C VAL A 26 -7.72 2.75 2.41
N THR A 27 -7.26 2.86 3.64
CA THR A 27 -5.91 2.47 4.05
C THR A 27 -5.96 1.80 5.43
N THR A 28 -4.81 1.54 6.05
CA THR A 28 -4.77 0.91 7.37
C THR A 28 -4.04 1.79 8.38
N VAL A 29 -4.24 1.51 9.68
CA VAL A 29 -3.45 2.14 10.75
C VAL A 29 -2.02 1.61 10.83
N LEU A 30 -1.68 0.58 10.04
CA LEU A 30 -0.37 -0.07 10.02
C LEU A 30 0.62 0.62 9.07
N GLU A 31 0.18 1.66 8.36
CA GLU A 31 0.94 2.29 7.29
C GLU A 31 2.13 3.11 7.78
N HIS A 32 3.17 3.10 6.97
CA HIS A 32 4.31 3.99 7.15
C HIS A 32 3.96 5.43 6.71
N ASN A 33 4.69 6.41 7.25
CA ASN A 33 4.55 7.83 6.88
C ASN A 33 4.68 8.13 5.38
N SER A 34 5.35 7.24 4.62
CA SER A 34 5.44 7.34 3.15
C SER A 34 4.09 7.19 2.45
N VAL A 35 3.12 6.55 3.10
CA VAL A 35 1.72 6.42 2.67
C VAL A 35 0.85 7.48 3.33
N LEU A 36 0.95 7.63 4.67
CA LEU A 36 0.06 8.53 5.43
C LEU A 36 0.21 9.99 5.03
N ARG A 37 1.46 10.48 4.82
CA ARG A 37 1.68 11.89 4.48
C ARG A 37 1.05 12.32 3.16
N PRO A 38 1.25 11.61 2.02
CA PRO A 38 0.57 11.97 0.77
C PRO A 38 -0.95 11.86 0.88
N LEU A 39 -1.51 10.86 1.57
CA LEU A 39 -2.95 10.72 1.76
C LEU A 39 -3.51 11.88 2.59
N ASN A 40 -2.89 12.23 3.72
CA ASN A 40 -3.31 13.37 4.55
C ASN A 40 -3.24 14.69 3.79
N ARG A 41 -2.22 14.88 2.94
CA ARG A 41 -2.13 16.05 2.08
C ARG A 41 -3.27 16.11 1.06
N LEU A 42 -3.57 14.98 0.41
CA LEU A 42 -4.67 14.90 -0.55
C LEU A 42 -6.03 15.17 0.12
N ALA A 43 -6.23 14.67 1.36
CA ALA A 43 -7.42 14.96 2.14
C ALA A 43 -7.55 16.46 2.44
N ALA A 44 -6.46 17.12 2.84
CA ALA A 44 -6.46 18.54 3.18
C ALA A 44 -6.59 19.47 1.96
N GLU A 45 -5.99 19.12 0.82
CA GLU A 45 -5.84 20.01 -0.33
C GLU A 45 -6.82 19.70 -1.48
N ARG A 46 -7.38 18.48 -1.55
CA ARG A 46 -8.12 17.99 -2.71
C ARG A 46 -9.45 17.31 -2.39
N ASP A 47 -9.99 17.51 -1.20
CA ASP A 47 -11.27 16.94 -0.77
C ASP A 47 -11.32 15.40 -0.91
N VAL A 48 -10.19 14.74 -0.68
CA VAL A 48 -10.10 13.28 -0.70
C VAL A 48 -10.53 12.74 0.66
N THR A 49 -11.48 11.81 0.67
CA THR A 49 -11.86 11.09 1.89
C THR A 49 -10.88 9.93 2.12
N VAL A 50 -10.23 9.91 3.28
CA VAL A 50 -9.30 8.83 3.67
C VAL A 50 -9.84 8.13 4.91
N GLU A 51 -10.08 6.82 4.79
CA GLU A 51 -10.55 5.99 5.89
C GLU A 51 -9.51 4.94 6.26
N HIS A 52 -9.44 4.61 7.54
CA HIS A 52 -8.41 3.75 8.09
C HIS A 52 -9.02 2.53 8.75
N ALA A 53 -8.72 1.34 8.24
CA ALA A 53 -9.02 0.09 8.91
C ALA A 53 -8.05 -0.11 10.09
N GLY A 54 -8.58 -0.53 11.22
CA GLY A 54 -7.83 -0.76 12.45
C GLY A 54 -7.06 -2.08 12.46
N CYS A 55 -6.44 -2.34 13.60
CA CYS A 55 -5.79 -3.61 13.90
C CYS A 55 -6.10 -4.02 15.34
N ASP A 56 -5.89 -5.28 15.65
CA ASP A 56 -6.00 -5.79 17.02
C ASP A 56 -4.80 -5.37 17.90
N ALA A 57 -4.83 -5.77 19.18
CA ALA A 57 -3.77 -5.47 20.15
C ALA A 57 -2.40 -6.11 19.78
N ASN A 58 -2.37 -7.09 18.89
CA ASN A 58 -1.17 -7.74 18.38
C ASN A 58 -0.71 -7.13 17.06
N GLY A 59 -1.41 -6.12 16.53
CA GLY A 59 -1.13 -5.47 15.26
C GLY A 59 -1.58 -6.28 14.04
N ALA A 60 -2.46 -7.25 14.19
CA ALA A 60 -3.06 -7.95 13.06
C ALA A 60 -4.21 -7.09 12.49
N LEU A 61 -4.25 -6.94 11.16
CA LEU A 61 -5.24 -6.14 10.46
C LEU A 61 -6.66 -6.65 10.73
N ASP A 62 -7.59 -5.76 11.05
CA ASP A 62 -9.03 -6.06 11.10
C ASP A 62 -9.60 -6.10 9.67
N TYR A 63 -9.66 -7.31 9.11
CA TYR A 63 -10.20 -7.51 7.76
C TYR A 63 -11.70 -7.28 7.66
N ASP A 64 -12.45 -7.48 8.73
CA ASP A 64 -13.89 -7.28 8.74
C ASP A 64 -14.20 -5.78 8.72
N GLU A 65 -13.39 -4.97 9.41
CA GLU A 65 -13.47 -3.52 9.30
C GLU A 65 -13.04 -3.04 7.92
N LEU A 66 -11.94 -3.57 7.39
CA LEU A 66 -11.47 -3.23 6.03
C LEU A 66 -12.56 -3.50 4.99
N GLU A 67 -13.23 -4.67 5.06
CA GLU A 67 -14.30 -5.04 4.14
C GLU A 67 -15.51 -4.09 4.25
N ARG A 68 -15.86 -3.65 5.46
CA ARG A 68 -16.92 -2.66 5.67
C ARG A 68 -16.58 -1.28 5.10
N LEU A 69 -15.31 -0.91 5.10
CA LEU A 69 -14.84 0.38 4.57
C LEU A 69 -14.71 0.36 3.05
N VAL A 70 -14.31 -0.78 2.47
CA VAL A 70 -14.15 -0.94 1.01
C VAL A 70 -15.52 -1.13 0.36
N THR A 71 -16.10 -0.03 -0.11
CA THR A 71 -17.46 0.00 -0.69
C THR A 71 -17.43 0.56 -2.12
N PRO A 72 -18.50 0.39 -2.91
CA PRO A 72 -18.63 1.03 -4.22
C PRO A 72 -18.33 2.53 -4.15
N GLY A 73 -17.48 3.01 -5.06
CA GLY A 73 -16.95 4.38 -5.05
C GLY A 73 -15.58 4.53 -4.37
N THR A 74 -15.05 3.50 -3.71
CA THR A 74 -13.64 3.48 -3.30
C THR A 74 -12.75 3.52 -4.54
N ARG A 75 -11.86 4.51 -4.61
CA ARG A 75 -10.92 4.67 -5.73
C ARG A 75 -9.72 3.74 -5.62
N ALA A 76 -9.18 3.65 -4.43
CA ALA A 76 -8.01 2.82 -4.17
C ALA A 76 -7.98 2.32 -2.72
N VAL A 77 -7.38 1.14 -2.54
CA VAL A 77 -6.98 0.60 -1.25
C VAL A 77 -5.45 0.63 -1.20
N VAL A 78 -4.89 1.30 -0.19
CA VAL A 78 -3.43 1.44 -0.03
C VAL A 78 -3.02 0.71 1.23
N VAL A 79 -2.17 -0.32 1.11
CA VAL A 79 -1.80 -1.16 2.25
C VAL A 79 -0.31 -1.50 2.26
N THR A 80 0.27 -1.59 3.47
CA THR A 80 1.58 -2.20 3.66
C THR A 80 1.47 -3.73 3.61
N HIS A 81 2.43 -4.40 2.96
CA HIS A 81 2.49 -5.87 2.98
C HIS A 81 3.03 -6.40 4.33
N ALA A 82 3.97 -5.68 4.93
CA ALA A 82 4.49 -6.02 6.25
C ALA A 82 4.78 -4.76 7.05
N SER A 83 4.29 -4.72 8.28
CA SER A 83 4.51 -3.60 9.19
C SER A 83 5.97 -3.54 9.64
N ASN A 84 6.57 -2.36 9.53
CA ASN A 84 7.92 -2.12 10.05
C ASN A 84 7.98 -2.00 11.58
N VAL A 85 6.83 -1.92 12.25
CA VAL A 85 6.70 -1.77 13.71
C VAL A 85 6.39 -3.12 14.36
N THR A 86 5.36 -3.82 13.89
CA THR A 86 4.90 -5.09 14.49
C THR A 86 5.50 -6.33 13.82
N GLY A 87 5.99 -6.20 12.58
CA GLY A 87 6.46 -7.34 11.78
C GLY A 87 5.33 -8.19 11.18
N ASN A 88 4.07 -7.88 11.49
CA ASN A 88 2.93 -8.62 10.95
C ASN A 88 2.80 -8.40 9.45
N ALA A 89 2.49 -9.49 8.74
CA ALA A 89 2.21 -9.46 7.31
C ALA A 89 0.69 -9.36 7.08
N VAL A 90 0.33 -8.58 6.06
CA VAL A 90 -1.05 -8.43 5.57
C VAL A 90 -1.24 -9.40 4.40
N ASP A 91 -2.36 -10.09 4.37
CA ASP A 91 -2.79 -10.89 3.21
C ASP A 91 -3.24 -9.95 2.08
N ILE A 92 -2.26 -9.52 1.29
CA ILE A 92 -2.48 -8.57 0.19
C ILE A 92 -3.33 -9.14 -0.94
N ALA A 93 -3.37 -10.46 -1.12
CA ALA A 93 -4.25 -11.10 -2.10
C ALA A 93 -5.73 -11.01 -1.66
N ARG A 94 -6.00 -11.22 -0.37
CA ARG A 94 -7.34 -11.01 0.20
C ARG A 94 -7.78 -9.55 0.08
N VAL A 95 -6.89 -8.60 0.37
CA VAL A 95 -7.16 -7.16 0.20
C VAL A 95 -7.45 -6.83 -1.26
N ALA A 96 -6.69 -7.38 -2.21
CA ALA A 96 -6.90 -7.16 -3.64
C ALA A 96 -8.27 -7.69 -4.09
N ALA A 97 -8.68 -8.87 -3.63
CA ALA A 97 -9.99 -9.41 -3.93
C ALA A 97 -11.13 -8.51 -3.43
N MET A 98 -11.02 -7.98 -2.20
CA MET A 98 -11.99 -7.02 -1.64
C MET A 98 -12.07 -5.73 -2.46
N ALA A 99 -10.91 -5.15 -2.82
CA ALA A 99 -10.85 -3.92 -3.60
C ALA A 99 -11.44 -4.10 -5.00
N HIS A 100 -11.05 -5.16 -5.70
CA HIS A 100 -11.55 -5.45 -7.05
C HIS A 100 -13.04 -5.77 -7.09
N ALA A 101 -13.62 -6.33 -6.03
CA ALA A 101 -15.05 -6.57 -5.94
C ALA A 101 -15.89 -5.27 -6.07
N VAL A 102 -15.31 -4.12 -5.74
CA VAL A 102 -15.93 -2.80 -5.85
C VAL A 102 -15.32 -1.91 -6.95
N GLY A 103 -14.39 -2.45 -7.73
CA GLY A 103 -13.69 -1.72 -8.81
C GLY A 103 -12.60 -0.77 -8.34
N ALA A 104 -12.13 -0.90 -7.10
CA ALA A 104 -11.01 -0.14 -6.55
C ALA A 104 -9.67 -0.73 -6.99
N LEU A 105 -8.63 0.12 -7.10
CA LEU A 105 -7.26 -0.30 -7.34
C LEU A 105 -6.54 -0.62 -6.02
N VAL A 106 -5.54 -1.51 -6.07
CA VAL A 106 -4.70 -1.82 -4.91
C VAL A 106 -3.28 -1.30 -5.10
N ILE A 107 -2.81 -0.51 -4.14
CA ILE A 107 -1.44 -0.02 -4.05
C ILE A 107 -0.78 -0.65 -2.82
N VAL A 108 0.29 -1.40 -3.02
CA VAL A 108 0.99 -2.12 -1.96
C VAL A 108 2.36 -1.49 -1.66
N ASP A 109 2.59 -1.14 -0.39
CA ASP A 109 3.93 -0.86 0.12
C ASP A 109 4.61 -2.17 0.52
N ALA A 110 5.51 -2.66 -0.32
CA ALA A 110 6.31 -3.86 -0.08
C ALA A 110 7.74 -3.54 0.38
N SER A 111 7.98 -2.37 0.94
CA SER A 111 9.34 -1.93 1.34
C SER A 111 10.00 -2.83 2.38
N GLN A 112 9.24 -3.54 3.20
CA GLN A 112 9.76 -4.48 4.19
C GLN A 112 9.83 -5.93 3.69
N SER A 113 9.03 -6.29 2.70
CA SER A 113 8.78 -7.67 2.30
C SER A 113 9.35 -8.03 0.92
N ALA A 114 9.59 -7.05 0.05
CA ALA A 114 10.17 -7.32 -1.27
C ALA A 114 11.55 -7.98 -1.13
N GLY A 115 11.69 -9.14 -1.75
CA GLY A 115 12.92 -9.94 -1.69
C GLY A 115 13.00 -10.92 -0.50
N THR A 116 12.09 -10.85 0.46
CA THR A 116 12.00 -11.79 1.59
C THR A 116 10.70 -12.59 1.58
N ALA A 117 9.62 -12.01 1.07
CA ALA A 117 8.36 -12.69 0.86
C ALA A 117 8.09 -12.88 -0.64
N HIS A 118 7.37 -13.95 -0.97
CA HIS A 118 6.92 -14.17 -2.34
C HIS A 118 5.79 -13.19 -2.68
N ILE A 119 5.98 -12.40 -3.74
CA ILE A 119 4.98 -11.48 -4.27
C ILE A 119 4.84 -11.74 -5.77
N ASP A 120 3.71 -12.29 -6.15
CA ASP A 120 3.31 -12.46 -7.55
C ASP A 120 2.14 -11.51 -7.83
N MET A 121 2.44 -10.41 -8.53
CA MET A 121 1.45 -9.38 -8.80
C MET A 121 0.23 -9.90 -9.58
N GLN A 122 0.45 -10.82 -10.53
CA GLN A 122 -0.64 -11.35 -11.35
C GLN A 122 -1.49 -12.32 -10.56
N ALA A 123 -0.86 -13.28 -9.88
CA ALA A 123 -1.58 -14.29 -9.11
C ALA A 123 -2.32 -13.68 -7.91
N MET A 124 -1.77 -12.63 -7.29
CA MET A 124 -2.36 -11.93 -6.16
C MET A 124 -3.30 -10.78 -6.55
N GLY A 125 -3.41 -10.45 -7.84
CA GLY A 125 -4.26 -9.38 -8.33
C GLY A 125 -3.83 -7.98 -7.90
N LEU A 126 -2.51 -7.70 -7.84
CA LEU A 126 -2.01 -6.40 -7.38
C LEU A 126 -1.83 -5.43 -8.55
N ASP A 127 -2.36 -4.21 -8.43
CA ASP A 127 -2.27 -3.20 -9.49
C ASP A 127 -0.95 -2.43 -9.43
N VAL A 128 -0.52 -2.05 -8.22
CA VAL A 128 0.73 -1.31 -8.00
C VAL A 128 1.46 -1.87 -6.78
N VAL A 129 2.74 -2.18 -6.97
CA VAL A 129 3.63 -2.58 -5.85
C VAL A 129 4.83 -1.65 -5.81
N CYS A 130 5.02 -0.97 -4.68
CA CYS A 130 6.13 -0.08 -4.43
C CYS A 130 7.12 -0.71 -3.44
N PHE A 131 8.40 -0.71 -3.78
CA PHE A 131 9.43 -1.26 -2.90
C PHE A 131 10.78 -0.58 -3.11
N THR A 132 11.72 -0.85 -2.23
CA THR A 132 13.12 -0.39 -2.35
C THR A 132 14.03 -1.57 -2.60
N GLY A 133 14.97 -1.44 -3.55
CA GLY A 133 16.00 -2.45 -3.81
C GLY A 133 17.10 -2.53 -2.75
N THR A 134 17.09 -1.64 -1.74
CA THR A 134 18.17 -1.56 -0.73
C THR A 134 17.96 -2.49 0.47
N ARG A 135 16.75 -3.02 0.69
CA ARG A 135 16.42 -3.85 1.86
C ARG A 135 16.34 -5.35 1.57
N GLY A 136 16.18 -5.74 0.33
CA GLY A 136 16.28 -7.14 -0.09
C GLY A 136 17.56 -7.33 -0.91
N SER A 137 18.21 -8.46 -0.79
CA SER A 137 19.49 -8.79 -1.44
C SER A 137 19.48 -8.88 -2.98
N TRP A 138 18.56 -8.19 -3.64
CA TRP A 138 18.37 -8.23 -5.10
C TRP A 138 19.24 -7.23 -5.88
N VAL A 139 19.73 -6.19 -5.25
CA VAL A 139 20.71 -5.32 -5.89
C VAL A 139 22.09 -5.87 -5.57
N ARG A 140 22.71 -6.59 -6.50
CA ARG A 140 24.14 -6.83 -6.46
C ARG A 140 24.80 -5.46 -6.34
N ARG A 141 25.42 -5.20 -5.19
CA ARG A 141 26.37 -4.09 -5.10
C ARG A 141 27.46 -4.42 -6.09
N GLY A 142 27.51 -3.70 -7.21
CA GLY A 142 28.64 -3.74 -8.09
C GLY A 142 29.91 -3.39 -7.31
N PRO A 143 31.09 -3.83 -7.73
CA PRO A 143 32.32 -3.46 -7.07
C PRO A 143 32.41 -1.94 -7.04
N VAL A 144 32.62 -1.39 -5.87
CA VAL A 144 32.98 0.02 -5.70
C VAL A 144 34.41 0.12 -6.22
N ALA A 145 34.57 0.75 -7.38
CA ALA A 145 35.89 1.06 -7.92
C ALA A 145 36.51 2.25 -7.18
#